data_ae5147d3a01650f42bd14f612b18b973
#
_entry.id   ae5147d3a01650f42bd14f612b18b973
#
_cell.length_a   1.000
_cell.length_b   1.000
_cell.length_c   1.000
_cell.angle_alpha   90.00
_cell.angle_beta   90.00
_cell.angle_gamma   90.00
#
_symmetry.space_group_name_H-M   'P 1'
#
loop_
_entity.id
_entity.type
_entity.pdbx_description
1 polymer ?
#
loop_
_entity_poly.entity_id
_entity_poly.type
_entity_poly.pdbx_seq_one_letter_code
_entity_poly.pdbx_strand_id
1 'polypeptide(L)'
;MGDWKEHGASTGGYYKCNKYEGAQKTDASLRSMEKKQNDAKHELSRYMHYFERRHNHNKARHMASKMLDDIAAIREKLHGVCGHGISETQFMVQACDQIVDSRRVLESTYIYGYYLDDPDTKQLFEHMQEMLEKFNEELHSLVETDFPLREFMTDDLDGSKFRLHRGRVVNLIASCKRFKSELLDGLEVGLKSGNH
;
A
#
# COMPACT_ATOMS: atom_id res chain seq x y z
N MET A 1 0.68 -14.09 -10.82
CA MET A 1 1.41 -13.07 -10.07
C MET A 1 2.44 -13.77 -9.24
N GLY A 2 3.70 -13.38 -9.37
CA GLY A 2 4.76 -13.82 -8.48
C GLY A 2 4.57 -13.24 -7.08
N ASP A 3 5.11 -13.96 -6.10
CA ASP A 3 5.18 -13.52 -4.71
C ASP A 3 5.88 -12.14 -4.64
N TRP A 4 5.52 -11.28 -3.68
CA TRP A 4 6.17 -9.97 -3.46
C TRP A 4 7.70 -10.06 -3.39
N LYS A 5 8.23 -11.21 -3.02
CA LYS A 5 9.66 -11.53 -3.01
C LYS A 5 10.31 -11.58 -4.40
N GLU A 6 9.52 -11.68 -5.45
CA GLU A 6 10.00 -11.73 -6.84
C GLU A 6 10.11 -10.34 -7.50
N HIS A 7 9.62 -9.29 -6.83
CA HIS A 7 9.74 -7.91 -7.28
C HIS A 7 11.08 -7.30 -6.84
N GLY A 8 12.09 -7.43 -7.67
CA GLY A 8 13.44 -6.91 -7.45
C GLY A 8 13.88 -5.91 -8.52
N ALA A 9 15.06 -5.35 -8.34
CA ALA A 9 15.68 -4.43 -9.31
C ALA A 9 15.78 -5.03 -10.73
N SER A 10 15.88 -6.36 -10.86
CA SER A 10 15.95 -7.09 -12.14
C SER A 10 14.60 -7.22 -12.85
N THR A 11 13.47 -7.06 -12.15
CA THR A 11 12.10 -7.16 -12.70
C THR A 11 11.45 -5.80 -12.94
N GLY A 12 12.23 -4.71 -12.91
CA GLY A 12 11.75 -3.35 -13.14
C GLY A 12 11.44 -2.55 -11.87
N GLY A 13 11.75 -3.10 -10.68
CA GLY A 13 11.62 -2.45 -9.38
C GLY A 13 10.23 -2.60 -8.76
N TYR A 14 10.15 -2.38 -7.46
CA TYR A 14 8.93 -2.48 -6.66
C TYR A 14 7.82 -1.50 -7.09
N TYR A 15 8.19 -0.45 -7.84
CA TYR A 15 7.33 0.70 -8.14
C TYR A 15 6.66 0.69 -9.51
N LYS A 16 7.15 -0.14 -10.46
CA LYS A 16 6.50 -0.26 -11.79
C LYS A 16 5.16 -0.99 -11.76
N CYS A 17 4.86 -1.64 -10.66
CA CYS A 17 3.63 -2.38 -10.52
C CYS A 17 2.36 -1.51 -10.50
N ASN A 18 2.43 -0.22 -10.15
CA ASN A 18 1.27 0.64 -10.02
C ASN A 18 0.87 1.32 -11.33
N LYS A 19 1.79 1.38 -12.30
CA LYS A 19 1.52 2.03 -13.59
C LYS A 19 1.05 1.02 -14.62
N TYR A 20 -0.05 1.33 -15.31
CA TYR A 20 -0.44 0.61 -16.49
C TYR A 20 0.44 1.06 -17.67
N GLU A 21 1.41 0.24 -18.05
CA GLU A 21 2.17 0.41 -19.30
C GLU A 21 1.40 -0.29 -20.42
N GLY A 22 0.58 0.45 -21.17
CA GLY A 22 -0.06 -0.06 -22.38
C GLY A 22 0.99 -0.42 -23.42
N ALA A 23 0.85 -1.55 -24.12
CA ALA A 23 1.75 -1.90 -25.21
C ALA A 23 1.78 -0.76 -26.24
N GLN A 24 2.99 -0.30 -26.60
CA GLN A 24 3.16 0.74 -27.62
C GLN A 24 2.48 0.33 -28.91
N LYS A 25 1.66 1.22 -29.46
CA LYS A 25 1.02 1.03 -30.77
C LYS A 25 2.10 1.05 -31.84
N THR A 26 2.56 -0.11 -32.25
CA THR A 26 3.35 -0.27 -33.47
C THR A 26 2.42 -0.71 -34.59
N ASP A 27 2.36 0.10 -35.62
CA ASP A 27 1.82 -0.10 -36.95
C ASP A 27 0.46 0.50 -37.30
N ALA A 28 0.55 1.56 -38.11
CA ALA A 28 -0.60 2.20 -38.81
C ALA A 28 -1.16 1.32 -39.96
N SER A 29 -0.58 0.15 -40.25
CA SER A 29 -0.91 -0.71 -41.39
C SER A 29 -1.80 -1.91 -41.08
N LEU A 30 -2.23 -2.10 -39.83
CA LEU A 30 -3.09 -3.21 -39.47
C LEU A 30 -4.52 -3.03 -40.01
N ARG A 31 -5.06 -4.09 -40.62
CA ARG A 31 -6.43 -4.13 -41.11
C ARG A 31 -7.43 -3.80 -39.98
N SER A 32 -8.57 -3.21 -40.32
CA SER A 32 -9.56 -2.73 -39.33
C SER A 32 -9.98 -3.76 -38.30
N MET A 33 -10.02 -5.05 -38.65
CA MET A 33 -10.35 -6.14 -37.72
C MET A 33 -9.23 -6.44 -36.72
N GLU A 34 -7.98 -6.43 -37.16
CA GLU A 34 -6.80 -6.63 -36.31
C GLU A 34 -6.66 -5.47 -35.34
N LYS A 35 -6.95 -4.24 -35.76
CA LYS A 35 -6.97 -3.06 -34.90
C LYS A 35 -8.02 -3.20 -33.79
N LYS A 36 -9.27 -3.58 -34.12
CA LYS A 36 -10.32 -3.79 -33.13
C LYS A 36 -9.96 -4.89 -32.14
N GLN A 37 -9.35 -5.97 -32.59
CA GLN A 37 -8.92 -7.06 -31.73
C GLN A 37 -7.80 -6.62 -30.77
N ASN A 38 -6.85 -5.83 -31.26
CA ASN A 38 -5.79 -5.28 -30.41
C ASN A 38 -6.32 -4.28 -29.40
N ASP A 39 -7.21 -3.38 -29.81
CA ASP A 39 -7.84 -2.41 -28.90
C ASP A 39 -8.63 -3.14 -27.80
N ALA A 40 -9.37 -4.21 -28.11
CA ALA A 40 -10.07 -5.04 -27.14
C ALA A 40 -9.10 -5.77 -26.18
N LYS A 41 -7.97 -6.28 -26.68
CA LYS A 41 -6.92 -6.88 -25.82
C LYS A 41 -6.28 -5.85 -24.89
N HIS A 42 -6.03 -4.65 -25.38
CA HIS A 42 -5.49 -3.55 -24.55
C HIS A 42 -6.46 -3.15 -23.43
N GLU A 43 -7.75 -3.00 -23.78
CA GLU A 43 -8.77 -2.66 -22.79
C GLU A 43 -8.94 -3.76 -21.74
N LEU A 44 -8.93 -5.03 -22.15
CA LEU A 44 -8.97 -6.16 -21.23
C LEU A 44 -7.73 -6.19 -20.32
N SER A 45 -6.54 -5.96 -20.87
CA SER A 45 -5.29 -5.91 -20.10
C SER A 45 -5.32 -4.76 -19.08
N ARG A 46 -5.81 -3.59 -19.48
CA ARG A 46 -6.02 -2.44 -18.60
C ARG A 46 -6.98 -2.79 -17.46
N TYR A 47 -8.15 -3.33 -17.81
CA TYR A 47 -9.13 -3.76 -16.81
C TYR A 47 -8.55 -4.75 -15.82
N MET A 48 -7.87 -5.80 -16.29
CA MET A 48 -7.27 -6.82 -15.44
C MET A 48 -6.22 -6.24 -14.50
N HIS A 49 -5.39 -5.29 -14.98
CA HIS A 49 -4.41 -4.61 -14.15
C HIS A 49 -5.06 -3.94 -12.91
N TYR A 50 -6.08 -3.12 -13.11
CA TYR A 50 -6.76 -2.41 -12.02
C TYR A 50 -7.58 -3.36 -11.15
N PHE A 51 -8.24 -4.34 -11.74
CA PHE A 51 -9.03 -5.34 -11.02
C PHE A 51 -8.17 -6.17 -10.07
N GLU A 52 -7.05 -6.70 -10.54
CA GLU A 52 -6.14 -7.52 -9.72
C GLU A 52 -5.54 -6.72 -8.56
N ARG A 53 -5.17 -5.46 -8.80
CA ARG A 53 -4.65 -4.58 -7.76
C ARG A 53 -5.70 -4.32 -6.68
N ARG A 54 -6.89 -3.91 -7.08
CA ARG A 54 -8.01 -3.74 -6.18
C ARG A 54 -8.25 -5.00 -5.33
N HIS A 55 -8.29 -6.16 -5.98
CA HIS A 55 -8.51 -7.45 -5.32
C HIS A 55 -7.41 -7.76 -4.30
N ASN A 56 -6.16 -7.50 -4.64
CA ASN A 56 -5.03 -7.72 -3.74
C ASN A 56 -5.07 -6.83 -2.51
N HIS A 57 -5.41 -5.54 -2.67
CA HIS A 57 -5.58 -4.65 -1.51
C HIS A 57 -6.75 -5.06 -0.63
N ASN A 58 -7.87 -5.51 -1.22
CA ASN A 58 -8.99 -6.06 -0.45
C ASN A 58 -8.56 -7.28 0.37
N LYS A 59 -7.88 -8.24 -0.26
CA LYS A 59 -7.36 -9.42 0.42
C LYS A 59 -6.37 -9.05 1.53
N ALA A 60 -5.40 -8.18 1.24
CA ALA A 60 -4.41 -7.73 2.21
C ALA A 60 -5.04 -6.97 3.39
N ARG A 61 -6.11 -6.19 3.14
CA ARG A 61 -6.88 -5.52 4.20
C ARG A 61 -7.51 -6.53 5.17
N HIS A 62 -8.11 -7.59 4.65
CA HIS A 62 -8.70 -8.64 5.49
C HIS A 62 -7.63 -9.40 6.30
N MET A 63 -6.44 -9.62 5.73
CA MET A 63 -5.32 -10.22 6.47
C MET A 63 -4.83 -9.29 7.57
N ALA A 64 -4.63 -8.00 7.26
CA ALA A 64 -4.20 -7.01 8.24
C ALA A 64 -5.20 -6.85 9.41
N SER A 65 -6.50 -7.02 9.16
CA SER A 65 -7.50 -6.98 10.24
C SER A 65 -7.34 -8.10 11.27
N LYS A 66 -6.74 -9.23 10.88
CA LYS A 66 -6.48 -10.36 11.79
C LYS A 66 -5.23 -10.16 12.63
N MET A 67 -4.32 -9.28 12.23
CA MET A 67 -3.09 -8.96 12.99
C MET A 67 -3.38 -8.37 14.38
N LEU A 68 -4.56 -7.80 14.60
CA LEU A 68 -4.94 -7.24 15.91
C LEU A 68 -4.90 -8.28 17.03
N ASP A 69 -5.26 -9.53 16.73
CA ASP A 69 -5.21 -10.62 17.70
C ASP A 69 -3.75 -10.97 18.05
N ASP A 70 -2.88 -11.05 17.05
CA ASP A 70 -1.45 -11.32 17.22
C ASP A 70 -0.77 -10.17 17.99
N ILE A 71 -1.12 -8.93 17.70
CA ILE A 71 -0.63 -7.75 18.40
C ILE A 71 -1.07 -7.74 19.86
N ALA A 72 -2.28 -8.16 20.17
CA ALA A 72 -2.72 -8.28 21.56
C ALA A 72 -1.81 -9.22 22.35
N ALA A 73 -1.49 -10.39 21.78
CA ALA A 73 -0.59 -11.36 22.40
C ALA A 73 0.86 -10.83 22.54
N ILE A 74 1.35 -10.08 21.55
CA ILE A 74 2.68 -9.46 21.62
C ILE A 74 2.71 -8.40 22.72
N ARG A 75 1.68 -7.56 22.84
CA ARG A 75 1.59 -6.52 23.87
C ARG A 75 1.56 -7.12 25.29
N GLU A 76 0.86 -8.24 25.49
CA GLU A 76 0.88 -8.98 26.75
C GLU A 76 2.31 -9.43 27.11
N LYS A 77 3.04 -9.99 26.16
CA LYS A 77 4.44 -10.41 26.37
C LYS A 77 5.34 -9.23 26.70
N LEU A 78 5.22 -8.11 25.98
CA LEU A 78 6.01 -6.89 26.24
C LEU A 78 5.69 -6.32 27.63
N HIS A 79 4.44 -6.37 28.05
CA HIS A 79 4.05 -5.93 29.41
C HIS A 79 4.59 -6.88 30.48
N GLY A 80 4.39 -8.19 30.32
CA GLY A 80 4.74 -9.18 31.34
C GLY A 80 6.25 -9.40 31.49
N VAL A 81 7.02 -9.32 30.40
CA VAL A 81 8.46 -9.62 30.40
C VAL A 81 9.33 -8.36 30.44
N CYS A 82 8.98 -7.35 29.64
CA CYS A 82 9.77 -6.14 29.49
C CYS A 82 9.27 -4.98 30.37
N GLY A 83 8.11 -5.11 31.02
CA GLY A 83 7.52 -4.07 31.86
C GLY A 83 6.96 -2.87 31.11
N HIS A 84 6.82 -2.95 29.77
CA HIS A 84 6.27 -1.87 28.97
C HIS A 84 4.79 -1.61 29.30
N GLY A 85 4.45 -0.35 29.52
CA GLY A 85 3.07 0.05 29.81
C GLY A 85 2.13 -0.13 28.61
N ILE A 86 0.83 -0.32 28.89
CA ILE A 86 -0.20 -0.45 27.84
C ILE A 86 -0.19 0.77 26.90
N SER A 87 0.02 1.97 27.43
CA SER A 87 0.12 3.21 26.66
C SER A 87 1.36 3.27 25.77
N GLU A 88 2.48 2.67 26.19
CA GLU A 88 3.72 2.64 25.42
C GLU A 88 3.62 1.73 24.20
N THR A 89 2.80 0.68 24.28
CA THR A 89 2.57 -0.29 23.19
C THR A 89 1.37 0.05 22.30
N GLN A 90 0.65 1.15 22.58
CA GLN A 90 -0.55 1.56 21.83
C GLN A 90 -0.26 1.88 20.35
N PHE A 91 0.98 2.27 20.02
CA PHE A 91 1.39 2.53 18.64
C PHE A 91 1.22 1.30 17.73
N MET A 92 1.29 0.10 18.25
CA MET A 92 1.10 -1.14 17.48
C MET A 92 -0.34 -1.27 17.00
N VAL A 93 -1.31 -0.98 17.85
CA VAL A 93 -2.73 -0.96 17.48
C VAL A 93 -2.99 0.14 16.45
N GLN A 94 -2.43 1.34 16.70
CA GLN A 94 -2.55 2.46 15.76
C GLN A 94 -1.94 2.14 14.38
N ALA A 95 -0.84 1.37 14.35
CA ALA A 95 -0.24 0.92 13.10
C ALA A 95 -1.16 -0.03 12.33
N CYS A 96 -1.76 -1.01 13.01
CA CYS A 96 -2.74 -1.91 12.39
C CYS A 96 -3.94 -1.16 11.83
N ASP A 97 -4.53 -0.27 12.63
CA ASP A 97 -5.66 0.54 12.17
C ASP A 97 -5.28 1.35 10.93
N GLN A 98 -4.07 1.95 10.92
CA GLN A 98 -3.59 2.71 9.78
C GLN A 98 -3.35 1.82 8.55
N ILE A 99 -2.80 0.61 8.71
CA ILE A 99 -2.59 -0.34 7.61
C ILE A 99 -3.94 -0.71 6.98
N VAL A 100 -4.93 -1.08 7.79
CA VAL A 100 -6.28 -1.44 7.33
C VAL A 100 -6.94 -0.28 6.59
N ASP A 101 -6.83 0.92 7.14
CA ASP A 101 -7.44 2.12 6.57
C ASP A 101 -6.76 2.53 5.25
N SER A 102 -5.42 2.49 5.18
CA SER A 102 -4.67 2.72 3.94
C SER A 102 -5.05 1.70 2.86
N ARG A 103 -5.18 0.41 3.20
CA ARG A 103 -5.61 -0.64 2.26
C ARG A 103 -7.01 -0.40 1.71
N ARG A 104 -7.92 0.11 2.55
CA ARG A 104 -9.29 0.47 2.12
C ARG A 104 -9.26 1.59 1.09
N VAL A 105 -8.48 2.63 1.34
CA VAL A 105 -8.33 3.74 0.38
C VAL A 105 -7.70 3.26 -0.91
N LEU A 106 -6.59 2.52 -0.83
CA LEU A 106 -5.91 1.95 -2.01
C LEU A 106 -6.83 1.06 -2.84
N GLU A 107 -7.66 0.22 -2.21
CA GLU A 107 -8.67 -0.59 -2.91
C GLU A 107 -9.60 0.29 -3.77
N SER A 108 -10.04 1.42 -3.24
CA SER A 108 -10.96 2.34 -3.94
C SER A 108 -10.26 3.15 -5.03
N THR A 109 -9.00 3.52 -4.82
CA THR A 109 -8.23 4.33 -5.77
C THR A 109 -7.93 3.59 -7.07
N TYR A 110 -7.86 2.27 -7.07
CA TYR A 110 -7.72 1.49 -8.31
C TYR A 110 -8.98 1.51 -9.17
N ILE A 111 -10.17 1.68 -8.56
CA ILE A 111 -11.40 1.91 -9.34
C ILE A 111 -11.34 3.28 -10.00
N TYR A 112 -11.00 4.31 -9.24
CA TYR A 112 -10.90 5.67 -9.77
C TYR A 112 -9.84 5.78 -10.87
N GLY A 113 -8.64 5.25 -10.66
CA GLY A 113 -7.54 5.28 -11.64
C GLY A 113 -7.87 4.60 -12.97
N TYR A 114 -8.78 3.61 -12.98
CA TYR A 114 -9.25 2.99 -14.21
C TYR A 114 -10.01 3.98 -15.10
N TYR A 115 -10.81 4.89 -14.51
CA TYR A 115 -11.62 5.89 -15.22
C TYR A 115 -10.91 7.23 -15.42
N LEU A 116 -9.68 7.38 -14.90
CA LEU A 116 -8.93 8.63 -15.04
C LEU A 116 -8.22 8.68 -16.38
N ASP A 117 -8.66 9.59 -17.26
CA ASP A 117 -8.17 9.71 -18.64
C ASP A 117 -7.13 10.82 -18.83
N ASP A 118 -7.17 11.90 -18.02
CA ASP A 118 -6.21 12.99 -18.13
C ASP A 118 -4.81 12.57 -17.72
N PRO A 119 -3.80 12.62 -18.63
CA PRO A 119 -2.47 12.08 -18.38
C PRO A 119 -1.72 12.75 -17.22
N ASP A 120 -1.85 14.07 -17.07
CA ASP A 120 -1.10 14.82 -16.05
C ASP A 120 -1.67 14.56 -14.66
N THR A 121 -2.98 14.60 -14.52
CA THR A 121 -3.68 14.23 -13.29
C THR A 121 -3.43 12.78 -12.92
N LYS A 122 -3.42 11.89 -13.91
CA LYS A 122 -3.16 10.47 -13.73
C LYS A 122 -1.75 10.22 -13.20
N GLN A 123 -0.74 10.89 -13.74
CA GLN A 123 0.64 10.72 -13.29
C GLN A 123 0.81 11.16 -11.83
N LEU A 124 0.25 12.29 -11.44
CA LEU A 124 0.29 12.76 -10.07
C LEU A 124 -0.46 11.81 -9.12
N PHE A 125 -1.64 11.37 -9.53
CA PHE A 125 -2.46 10.43 -8.78
C PHE A 125 -1.74 9.10 -8.56
N GLU A 126 -1.18 8.50 -9.61
CA GLU A 126 -0.41 7.25 -9.53
C GLU A 126 0.82 7.40 -8.63
N HIS A 127 1.48 8.56 -8.66
CA HIS A 127 2.60 8.83 -7.76
C HIS A 127 2.18 8.85 -6.28
N MET A 128 1.10 9.55 -5.94
CA MET A 128 0.59 9.59 -4.57
C MET A 128 0.13 8.21 -4.10
N GLN A 129 -0.52 7.45 -4.97
CA GLN A 129 -0.94 6.07 -4.71
C GLN A 129 0.27 5.18 -4.43
N GLU A 130 1.33 5.26 -5.24
CA GLU A 130 2.60 4.54 -5.07
C GLU A 130 3.26 4.87 -3.73
N MET A 131 3.29 6.14 -3.34
CA MET A 131 3.88 6.55 -2.07
C MET A 131 3.10 6.01 -0.87
N LEU A 132 1.76 6.07 -0.92
CA LEU A 132 0.93 5.48 0.13
C LEU A 132 1.14 3.97 0.23
N GLU A 133 1.21 3.28 -0.89
CA GLU A 133 1.49 1.84 -0.94
C GLU A 133 2.83 1.50 -0.29
N LYS A 134 3.89 2.19 -0.70
CA LYS A 134 5.24 2.01 -0.18
C LYS A 134 5.30 2.15 1.34
N PHE A 135 4.81 3.25 1.87
CA PHE A 135 4.85 3.48 3.32
C PHE A 135 3.96 2.51 4.08
N ASN A 136 2.84 2.09 3.49
CA ASN A 136 1.96 1.10 4.10
C ASN A 136 2.60 -0.29 4.15
N GLU A 137 3.34 -0.71 3.11
CA GLU A 137 4.10 -1.96 3.10
C GLU A 137 5.23 -1.93 4.13
N GLU A 138 5.96 -0.82 4.22
CA GLU A 138 7.04 -0.68 5.20
C GLU A 138 6.47 -0.69 6.64
N LEU A 139 5.34 -0.03 6.87
CA LEU A 139 4.65 -0.06 8.16
C LEU A 139 4.20 -1.48 8.50
N HIS A 140 3.62 -2.21 7.56
CA HIS A 140 3.17 -3.58 7.74
C HIS A 140 4.35 -4.50 8.10
N SER A 141 5.47 -4.40 7.36
CA SER A 141 6.68 -5.17 7.64
C SER A 141 7.19 -4.96 9.07
N LEU A 142 7.24 -3.71 9.54
CA LEU A 142 7.74 -3.40 10.89
C LEU A 142 6.86 -3.92 12.03
N VAL A 143 5.56 -4.10 11.82
CA VAL A 143 4.66 -4.57 12.89
C VAL A 143 4.35 -6.05 12.81
N GLU A 144 4.65 -6.72 11.71
CA GLU A 144 4.45 -8.15 11.51
C GLU A 144 5.76 -8.91 11.31
N THR A 145 6.37 -8.78 10.13
CA THR A 145 7.48 -9.64 9.70
C THR A 145 8.79 -9.30 10.39
N ASP A 146 9.05 -7.99 10.55
CA ASP A 146 10.30 -7.46 11.07
C ASP A 146 10.17 -6.98 12.52
N PHE A 147 9.13 -7.42 13.25
CA PHE A 147 8.93 -7.01 14.62
C PHE A 147 9.95 -7.72 15.54
N PRO A 148 10.88 -6.98 16.18
CA PRO A 148 12.01 -7.58 16.88
C PRO A 148 11.67 -7.98 18.34
N LEU A 149 10.57 -8.71 18.55
CA LEU A 149 10.10 -9.10 19.88
C LEU A 149 11.18 -9.80 20.71
N ARG A 150 11.90 -10.74 20.09
CA ARG A 150 12.96 -11.49 20.76
C ARG A 150 14.07 -10.55 21.25
N GLU A 151 14.47 -9.62 20.42
CA GLU A 151 15.53 -8.65 20.75
C GLU A 151 15.11 -7.76 21.93
N PHE A 152 13.86 -7.30 21.96
CA PHE A 152 13.33 -6.52 23.07
C PHE A 152 13.29 -7.29 24.37
N MET A 153 13.07 -8.60 24.31
CA MET A 153 12.99 -9.46 25.50
C MET A 153 14.38 -9.87 26.05
N THR A 154 15.42 -9.91 25.21
CA THR A 154 16.73 -10.45 25.59
C THR A 154 17.84 -9.41 25.65
N ASP A 155 17.82 -8.42 24.74
CA ASP A 155 18.97 -7.56 24.45
C ASP A 155 18.69 -6.05 24.61
N ASP A 156 17.51 -5.67 25.14
CA ASP A 156 17.10 -4.26 25.28
C ASP A 156 16.85 -3.87 26.74
N LEU A 157 17.89 -4.05 27.58
CA LEU A 157 17.82 -3.80 29.02
C LEU A 157 17.46 -2.35 29.38
N ASP A 158 17.82 -1.38 28.54
CA ASP A 158 17.56 0.05 28.74
C ASP A 158 16.35 0.56 27.95
N GLY A 159 15.68 -0.30 27.18
CA GLY A 159 14.54 0.02 26.34
C GLY A 159 14.85 0.94 25.15
N SER A 160 16.13 1.11 24.79
CA SER A 160 16.55 2.02 23.72
C SER A 160 16.12 1.52 22.35
N LYS A 161 16.25 0.22 22.10
CA LYS A 161 15.86 -0.41 20.84
C LYS A 161 14.35 -0.36 20.65
N PHE A 162 13.58 -0.63 21.69
CA PHE A 162 12.12 -0.50 21.67
C PHE A 162 11.70 0.94 21.35
N ARG A 163 12.30 1.95 22.01
CA ARG A 163 12.00 3.35 21.72
C ARG A 163 12.34 3.75 20.28
N LEU A 164 13.46 3.27 19.75
CA LEU A 164 13.87 3.52 18.37
C LEU A 164 12.86 2.89 17.38
N HIS A 165 12.49 1.63 17.60
CA HIS A 165 11.52 0.92 16.78
C HIS A 165 10.14 1.63 16.81
N ARG A 166 9.66 1.98 18.01
CA ARG A 166 8.43 2.76 18.19
C ARG A 166 8.48 4.08 17.40
N GLY A 167 9.61 4.79 17.45
CA GLY A 167 9.81 6.03 16.70
C GLY A 167 9.66 5.83 15.19
N ARG A 168 10.25 4.76 14.64
CA ARG A 168 10.11 4.41 13.22
C ARG A 168 8.66 4.13 12.84
N VAL A 169 7.96 3.31 13.62
CA VAL A 169 6.54 2.97 13.38
C VAL A 169 5.66 4.22 13.43
N VAL A 170 5.83 5.08 14.45
CA VAL A 170 5.06 6.33 14.58
C VAL A 170 5.28 7.28 13.40
N ASN A 171 6.53 7.38 12.91
CA ASN A 171 6.84 8.20 11.73
C ASN A 171 6.19 7.65 10.46
N LEU A 172 6.16 6.33 10.28
CA LEU A 172 5.48 5.71 9.14
C LEU A 172 3.95 5.88 9.21
N ILE A 173 3.36 5.76 10.40
CA ILE A 173 1.93 6.08 10.58
C ILE A 173 1.63 7.51 10.13
N ALA A 174 2.48 8.47 10.52
CA ALA A 174 2.32 9.86 10.11
C ALA A 174 2.46 10.05 8.59
N SER A 175 3.43 9.36 7.97
CA SER A 175 3.62 9.38 6.52
C SER A 175 2.41 8.78 5.78
N CYS A 176 1.90 7.62 6.21
CA CYS A 176 0.70 7.01 5.64
C CYS A 176 -0.51 7.95 5.74
N LYS A 177 -0.72 8.58 6.91
CA LYS A 177 -1.82 9.54 7.10
C LYS A 177 -1.72 10.73 6.14
N ARG A 178 -0.53 11.29 5.98
CA ARG A 178 -0.28 12.42 5.09
C ARG A 178 -0.58 12.06 3.64
N PHE A 179 0.03 11.01 3.11
CA PHE A 179 -0.19 10.60 1.71
C PHE A 179 -1.62 10.15 1.44
N LYS A 180 -2.27 9.52 2.43
CA LYS A 180 -3.69 9.23 2.34
C LYS A 180 -4.53 10.50 2.20
N SER A 181 -4.27 11.53 3.02
CA SER A 181 -4.98 12.80 2.93
C SER A 181 -4.75 13.48 1.60
N GLU A 182 -3.50 13.61 1.17
CA GLU A 182 -3.14 14.22 -0.12
C GLU A 182 -3.82 13.51 -1.31
N LEU A 183 -3.89 12.17 -1.26
CA LEU A 183 -4.56 11.36 -2.27
C LEU A 183 -6.08 11.60 -2.29
N LEU A 184 -6.72 11.65 -1.13
CA LEU A 184 -8.16 11.93 -1.01
C LEU A 184 -8.50 13.36 -1.43
N ASP A 185 -7.69 14.33 -1.04
CA ASP A 185 -7.85 15.74 -1.44
C ASP A 185 -7.74 15.88 -2.97
N GLY A 186 -6.80 15.17 -3.58
CA GLY A 186 -6.66 15.11 -5.05
C GLY A 186 -7.89 14.51 -5.75
N LEU A 187 -8.49 13.47 -5.16
CA LEU A 187 -9.73 12.87 -5.66
C LEU A 187 -10.91 13.86 -5.59
N GLU A 188 -11.05 14.59 -4.49
CA GLU A 188 -12.13 15.58 -4.34
C GLU A 188 -12.02 16.71 -5.36
N VAL A 189 -10.82 17.21 -5.63
CA VAL A 189 -10.58 18.24 -6.64
C VAL A 189 -10.91 17.70 -8.04
N GLY A 190 -10.46 16.49 -8.37
CA GLY A 190 -10.74 15.85 -9.66
C GLY A 190 -12.25 15.62 -9.90
N LEU A 191 -12.98 15.19 -8.87
CA LEU A 191 -14.43 15.02 -8.95
C LEU A 191 -15.20 16.34 -9.13
N LYS A 192 -14.69 17.43 -8.56
CA LYS A 192 -15.31 18.77 -8.71
C LYS A 192 -15.04 19.38 -10.09
N SER A 193 -13.89 19.11 -10.69
CA SER A 193 -13.53 19.64 -12.02
C SER A 193 -14.14 18.85 -13.18
N GLY A 194 -14.51 17.58 -12.97
CA GLY A 194 -15.14 16.73 -14.01
C GLY A 194 -16.66 16.92 -14.20
N ASN A 195 -17.28 17.83 -13.47
CA ASN A 195 -18.72 18.14 -13.56
C ASN A 195 -19.05 19.34 -14.48
N HIS A 196 -18.22 19.58 -15.51
CA HIS A 196 -18.50 20.62 -16.53
C HIS A 196 -18.68 20.02 -17.91
#